data_3195ed0fddfa8689b74d99d1fdf3258c
#
_entry.id   3195ed0fddfa8689b74d99d1fdf3258c
#
_cell.length_a   1.000
_cell.length_b   1.000
_cell.length_c   1.000
_cell.angle_alpha   90.00
_cell.angle_beta   90.00
_cell.angle_gamma   90.00
#
_symmetry.space_group_name_H-M   'P 1'
#
loop_
_entity.id
_entity.type
_entity.pdbx_description
1 polymer ?
#
loop_
_entity_poly.entity_id
_entity_poly.type
_entity_poly.pdbx_seq_one_letter_code
_entity_poly.pdbx_strand_id
1 'polypeptide(L)'
;RRPRGAVRDGLVAAGLELARAGGPEAVVLREATRMVGVVPNAAYRHFADRDELLAAVCAAAMRELADRMAAGVASVPGAYGDPGAARSRLGEIGRAYLNFAHEEPGLFATAFAVPQQHAYDAQAGGDGPDRTPLGQLRAALDELVAAGILDQRRRVGLEYPIWSTVHGLAVLTGEGPLRAVPEAARRQLEERTFAFISDSLA
;
A
#
# COMPACT_ATOMS: atom_id res chain seq x y z
N ARG A 1 -16.48 15.16 27.07
CA ARG A 1 -17.24 14.45 26.02
C ARG A 1 -16.32 14.32 24.77
N ARG A 2 -15.88 13.12 24.44
CA ARG A 2 -15.02 12.91 23.27
C ARG A 2 -15.74 13.40 22.00
N PRO A 3 -15.04 14.04 21.01
CA PRO A 3 -15.62 14.42 19.73
C PRO A 3 -16.28 13.21 19.03
N ARG A 4 -17.34 13.43 18.25
CA ARG A 4 -18.12 12.34 17.61
C ARG A 4 -17.32 11.39 16.72
N GLY A 5 -16.15 11.82 16.16
CA GLY A 5 -15.24 10.99 15.37
C GLY A 5 -14.22 10.20 16.20
N ALA A 6 -13.85 10.68 17.40
CA ALA A 6 -12.71 10.17 18.15
C ALA A 6 -12.82 8.69 18.57
N VAL A 7 -14.03 8.15 18.75
CA VAL A 7 -14.21 6.74 19.08
C VAL A 7 -14.00 5.86 17.85
N ARG A 8 -14.56 6.25 16.72
CA ARG A 8 -14.37 5.53 15.45
C ARG A 8 -12.89 5.49 15.05
N ASP A 9 -12.24 6.65 15.10
CA ASP A 9 -10.81 6.77 14.77
C ASP A 9 -9.93 5.98 15.75
N GLY A 10 -10.27 6.00 17.04
CA GLY A 10 -9.62 5.18 18.05
C GLY A 10 -9.76 3.68 17.82
N LEU A 11 -10.95 3.21 17.39
CA LEU A 11 -11.17 1.80 17.05
C LEU A 11 -10.38 1.38 15.81
N VAL A 12 -10.28 2.22 14.79
CA VAL A 12 -9.44 1.97 13.61
C VAL A 12 -7.95 1.94 14.00
N ALA A 13 -7.49 2.88 14.83
CA ALA A 13 -6.11 2.89 15.32
C ALA A 13 -5.78 1.63 16.14
N ALA A 14 -6.67 1.21 17.04
CA ALA A 14 -6.53 -0.06 17.75
C ALA A 14 -6.52 -1.26 16.81
N GLY A 15 -7.35 -1.24 15.77
CA GLY A 15 -7.37 -2.26 14.73
C GLY A 15 -6.05 -2.35 13.94
N LEU A 16 -5.42 -1.22 13.64
CA LEU A 16 -4.08 -1.18 13.02
C LEU A 16 -3.02 -1.82 13.92
N GLU A 17 -3.03 -1.53 15.23
CA GLU A 17 -2.10 -2.15 16.19
C GLU A 17 -2.31 -3.68 16.28
N LEU A 18 -3.56 -4.13 16.28
CA LEU A 18 -3.88 -5.56 16.25
C LEU A 18 -3.40 -6.20 14.94
N ALA A 19 -3.61 -5.53 13.81
CA ALA A 19 -3.15 -5.97 12.50
C ALA A 19 -1.61 -6.07 12.41
N ARG A 20 -0.88 -5.11 12.99
CA ARG A 20 0.60 -5.19 13.09
C ARG A 20 1.05 -6.44 13.82
N ALA A 21 0.38 -6.77 14.93
CA ALA A 21 0.77 -7.88 15.79
C ALA A 21 0.42 -9.26 15.21
N GLY A 22 -0.67 -9.38 14.44
CA GLY A 22 -1.16 -10.70 14.01
C GLY A 22 -1.97 -10.72 12.72
N GLY A 23 -1.80 -9.72 11.86
CA GLY A 23 -2.48 -9.65 10.57
C GLY A 23 -4.00 -9.46 10.67
N PRO A 24 -4.73 -9.72 9.58
CA PRO A 24 -6.18 -9.45 9.52
C PRO A 24 -6.98 -10.28 10.52
N GLU A 25 -6.52 -11.48 10.87
CA GLU A 25 -7.21 -12.37 11.82
C GLU A 25 -7.18 -11.82 13.25
N ALA A 26 -6.18 -11.03 13.61
CA ALA A 26 -6.07 -10.38 14.91
C ALA A 26 -7.03 -9.19 15.07
N VAL A 27 -7.61 -8.68 13.99
CA VAL A 27 -8.56 -7.55 14.04
C VAL A 27 -9.90 -8.03 14.57
N VAL A 28 -10.09 -7.88 15.88
CA VAL A 28 -11.30 -8.31 16.61
C VAL A 28 -11.94 -7.11 17.29
N LEU A 29 -13.22 -6.84 17.03
CA LEU A 29 -13.95 -5.68 17.55
C LEU A 29 -13.89 -5.58 19.08
N ARG A 30 -14.04 -6.71 19.79
CA ARG A 30 -13.97 -6.76 21.27
C ARG A 30 -12.61 -6.29 21.80
N GLU A 31 -11.53 -6.71 21.12
CA GLU A 31 -10.17 -6.34 21.53
C GLU A 31 -9.89 -4.85 21.25
N ALA A 32 -10.31 -4.36 20.09
CA ALA A 32 -10.22 -2.95 19.76
C ALA A 32 -11.00 -2.07 20.77
N THR A 33 -12.22 -2.50 21.21
CA THR A 33 -12.97 -1.78 22.25
C THR A 33 -12.26 -1.74 23.59
N ARG A 34 -11.62 -2.86 23.98
CA ARG A 34 -10.82 -2.95 25.20
C ARG A 34 -9.64 -1.96 25.18
N MET A 35 -8.92 -1.90 24.05
CA MET A 35 -7.77 -1.00 23.86
C MET A 35 -8.18 0.47 23.93
N VAL A 36 -9.32 0.83 23.35
CA VAL A 36 -9.84 2.21 23.36
C VAL A 36 -10.46 2.59 24.71
N GLY A 37 -10.81 1.61 25.54
CA GLY A 37 -11.46 1.84 26.83
C GLY A 37 -12.92 2.30 26.69
N VAL A 38 -13.64 1.77 25.70
CA VAL A 38 -15.07 2.03 25.49
C VAL A 38 -15.91 0.78 25.77
N VAL A 39 -17.18 0.97 26.12
CA VAL A 39 -18.10 -0.15 26.28
C VAL A 39 -18.46 -0.74 24.92
N PRO A 40 -18.68 -2.08 24.79
CA PRO A 40 -18.95 -2.71 23.50
C PRO A 40 -20.10 -2.06 22.70
N ASN A 41 -21.19 -1.68 23.36
CA ASN A 41 -22.31 -0.99 22.71
C ASN A 41 -21.93 0.36 22.05
N ALA A 42 -20.86 1.01 22.49
CA ALA A 42 -20.37 2.23 21.87
C ALA A 42 -19.67 1.91 20.54
N ALA A 43 -18.95 0.80 20.45
CA ALA A 43 -18.28 0.36 19.23
C ALA A 43 -19.29 -0.08 18.17
N TYR A 44 -20.33 -0.83 18.56
CA TYR A 44 -21.39 -1.26 17.62
C TYR A 44 -22.19 -0.12 16.98
N ARG A 45 -22.09 1.11 17.50
CA ARG A 45 -22.63 2.31 16.85
C ARG A 45 -21.77 2.82 15.70
N HIS A 46 -20.53 2.36 15.62
CA HIS A 46 -19.54 2.79 14.61
C HIS A 46 -19.19 1.70 13.63
N PHE A 47 -19.24 0.44 14.04
CA PHE A 47 -19.00 -0.75 13.23
C PHE A 47 -20.00 -1.82 13.62
N ALA A 48 -20.86 -2.23 12.67
CA ALA A 48 -21.91 -3.20 12.91
C ALA A 48 -21.34 -4.57 13.32
N ASP A 49 -20.19 -4.93 12.75
CA ASP A 49 -19.51 -6.18 12.96
C ASP A 49 -17.98 -6.07 12.81
N ARG A 50 -17.31 -7.22 12.87
CA ARG A 50 -15.86 -7.34 12.65
C ARG A 50 -15.46 -6.95 11.22
N ASP A 51 -16.26 -7.30 10.26
CA ASP A 51 -15.92 -7.14 8.85
C ASP A 51 -15.94 -5.66 8.45
N GLU A 52 -16.88 -4.88 9.01
CA GLU A 52 -16.90 -3.42 8.82
C GLU A 52 -15.68 -2.74 9.46
N LEU A 53 -15.27 -3.19 10.67
CA LEU A 53 -14.03 -2.72 11.29
C LEU A 53 -12.82 -3.12 10.44
N LEU A 54 -12.74 -4.38 10.01
CA LEU A 54 -11.64 -4.88 9.19
C LEU A 54 -11.53 -4.09 7.88
N ALA A 55 -12.62 -3.80 7.20
CA ALA A 55 -12.62 -2.98 5.98
C ALA A 55 -12.04 -1.57 6.24
N ALA A 56 -12.40 -0.94 7.36
CA ALA A 56 -11.85 0.35 7.74
C ALA A 56 -10.34 0.29 8.08
N VAL A 57 -9.90 -0.78 8.72
CA VAL A 57 -8.49 -1.05 9.03
C VAL A 57 -7.70 -1.34 7.76
N CYS A 58 -8.24 -2.12 6.82
CA CYS A 58 -7.65 -2.35 5.50
C CYS A 58 -7.42 -1.03 4.76
N ALA A 59 -8.44 -0.17 4.72
CA ALA A 59 -8.32 1.15 4.09
C ALA A 59 -7.27 2.05 4.78
N ALA A 60 -7.11 1.93 6.11
CA ALA A 60 -6.10 2.67 6.85
C ALA A 60 -4.68 2.12 6.59
N ALA A 61 -4.49 0.80 6.55
CA ALA A 61 -3.23 0.16 6.19
C ALA A 61 -2.80 0.51 4.75
N MET A 62 -3.76 0.54 3.82
CA MET A 62 -3.51 0.95 2.44
C MET A 62 -3.07 2.42 2.34
N ARG A 63 -3.65 3.32 3.16
CA ARG A 63 -3.19 4.71 3.23
C ARG A 63 -1.77 4.82 3.79
N GLU A 64 -1.42 4.04 4.81
CA GLU A 64 -0.06 4.03 5.36
C GLU A 64 0.97 3.58 4.32
N LEU A 65 0.67 2.56 3.53
CA LEU A 65 1.48 2.16 2.38
C LEU A 65 1.61 3.31 1.36
N ALA A 66 0.49 3.93 0.99
CA ALA A 66 0.47 5.04 0.04
C ALA A 66 1.30 6.26 0.52
N ASP A 67 1.23 6.58 1.81
CA ASP A 67 1.99 7.67 2.41
C ASP A 67 3.51 7.39 2.39
N ARG A 68 3.93 6.15 2.64
CA ARG A 68 5.34 5.74 2.53
C ARG A 68 5.85 5.84 1.09
N MET A 69 5.05 5.40 0.12
CA MET A 69 5.38 5.54 -1.31
C MET A 69 5.51 7.01 -1.70
N ALA A 70 4.56 7.85 -1.30
CA ALA A 70 4.60 9.29 -1.57
C ALA A 70 5.83 9.98 -0.96
N ALA A 71 6.21 9.60 0.26
CA ALA A 71 7.43 10.09 0.91
C ALA A 71 8.69 9.70 0.13
N GLY A 72 8.77 8.45 -0.37
CA GLY A 72 9.85 7.99 -1.23
C GLY A 72 9.96 8.81 -2.51
N VAL A 73 8.85 9.01 -3.21
CA VAL A 73 8.80 9.84 -4.43
C VAL A 73 9.22 11.27 -4.15
N ALA A 74 8.74 11.87 -3.06
CA ALA A 74 9.08 13.25 -2.69
C ALA A 74 10.57 13.43 -2.32
N SER A 75 11.28 12.37 -1.93
CA SER A 75 12.71 12.42 -1.62
C SER A 75 13.60 12.50 -2.86
N VAL A 76 13.07 12.22 -4.06
CA VAL A 76 13.83 12.23 -5.31
C VAL A 76 13.94 13.66 -5.86
N PRO A 77 15.14 14.24 -5.95
CA PRO A 77 15.32 15.56 -6.54
C PRO A 77 15.13 15.53 -8.06
N GLY A 78 14.86 16.69 -8.66
CA GLY A 78 14.71 16.86 -10.10
C GLY A 78 13.31 17.29 -10.51
N ALA A 79 13.24 17.97 -11.66
CA ALA A 79 11.98 18.44 -12.22
C ALA A 79 11.11 17.30 -12.72
N TYR A 80 9.81 17.53 -12.83
CA TYR A 80 8.90 16.61 -13.51
C TYR A 80 9.31 16.47 -14.99
N GLY A 81 9.37 15.24 -15.46
CA GLY A 81 9.81 14.92 -16.83
C GLY A 81 11.33 14.84 -17.01
N ASP A 82 12.14 15.04 -15.96
CA ASP A 82 13.56 14.70 -16.02
C ASP A 82 13.73 13.18 -16.10
N PRO A 83 14.44 12.65 -17.12
CA PRO A 83 14.54 11.21 -17.33
C PRO A 83 15.16 10.43 -16.15
N GLY A 84 16.15 11.03 -15.48
CA GLY A 84 16.80 10.41 -14.33
C GLY A 84 15.89 10.39 -13.11
N ALA A 85 15.25 11.53 -12.82
CA ALA A 85 14.31 11.67 -11.71
C ALA A 85 13.08 10.77 -11.90
N ALA A 86 12.52 10.69 -13.11
CA ALA A 86 11.37 9.84 -13.41
C ALA A 86 11.65 8.36 -13.14
N ARG A 87 12.81 7.83 -13.60
CA ARG A 87 13.24 6.45 -13.29
C ARG A 87 13.45 6.25 -11.79
N SER A 88 14.07 7.21 -11.12
CA SER A 88 14.32 7.12 -9.67
C SER A 88 13.02 7.11 -8.88
N ARG A 89 12.03 7.93 -9.23
CA ARG A 89 10.70 7.96 -8.58
C ARG A 89 9.95 6.65 -8.75
N LEU A 90 9.95 6.06 -9.96
CA LEU A 90 9.38 4.73 -10.16
C LEU A 90 10.08 3.68 -9.28
N GLY A 91 11.41 3.74 -9.19
CA GLY A 91 12.19 2.85 -8.32
C GLY A 91 11.84 3.02 -6.84
N GLU A 92 11.63 4.26 -6.36
CA GLU A 92 11.24 4.54 -4.97
C GLU A 92 9.84 4.01 -4.65
N ILE A 93 8.89 4.06 -5.57
CA ILE A 93 7.56 3.44 -5.41
C ILE A 93 7.71 1.94 -5.12
N GLY A 94 8.50 1.23 -5.93
CA GLY A 94 8.73 -0.20 -5.73
C GLY A 94 9.46 -0.52 -4.44
N ARG A 95 10.50 0.26 -4.09
CA ARG A 95 11.26 0.10 -2.83
C ARG A 95 10.39 0.34 -1.61
N ALA A 96 9.61 1.43 -1.58
CA ALA A 96 8.71 1.72 -0.47
C ALA A 96 7.66 0.64 -0.28
N TYR A 97 7.15 0.09 -1.39
CA TYR A 97 6.18 -1.02 -1.37
C TYR A 97 6.78 -2.29 -0.75
N LEU A 98 7.97 -2.72 -1.20
CA LEU A 98 8.63 -3.90 -0.69
C LEU A 98 9.10 -3.72 0.77
N ASN A 99 9.61 -2.54 1.12
CA ASN A 99 9.99 -2.22 2.50
C ASN A 99 8.77 -2.30 3.43
N PHE A 100 7.63 -1.74 3.03
CA PHE A 100 6.40 -1.84 3.83
C PHE A 100 5.99 -3.30 4.06
N ALA A 101 6.04 -4.14 3.02
CA ALA A 101 5.72 -5.55 3.13
C ALA A 101 6.64 -6.30 4.11
N HIS A 102 7.92 -5.94 4.17
CA HIS A 102 8.90 -6.58 5.05
C HIS A 102 8.89 -6.04 6.48
N GLU A 103 8.73 -4.73 6.64
CA GLU A 103 8.74 -4.07 7.95
C GLU A 103 7.42 -4.24 8.70
N GLU A 104 6.31 -4.28 7.97
CA GLU A 104 4.95 -4.31 8.47
C GLU A 104 4.13 -5.47 7.86
N PRO A 105 4.60 -6.73 7.97
CA PRO A 105 3.96 -7.86 7.27
C PRO A 105 2.49 -8.04 7.65
N GLY A 106 2.14 -7.82 8.91
CA GLY A 106 0.76 -7.91 9.37
C GLY A 106 -0.15 -6.83 8.76
N LEU A 107 0.35 -5.59 8.62
CA LEU A 107 -0.38 -4.51 7.93
C LEU A 107 -0.45 -4.76 6.43
N PHE A 108 0.63 -5.25 5.83
CA PHE A 108 0.64 -5.59 4.41
C PHE A 108 -0.41 -6.67 4.09
N ALA A 109 -0.42 -7.77 4.84
CA ALA A 109 -1.46 -8.80 4.71
C ALA A 109 -2.87 -8.23 4.91
N THR A 110 -3.04 -7.34 5.90
CA THR A 110 -4.34 -6.71 6.19
C THR A 110 -4.79 -5.77 5.07
N ALA A 111 -3.90 -5.00 4.47
CA ALA A 111 -4.24 -4.06 3.39
C ALA A 111 -4.89 -4.77 2.19
N PHE A 112 -4.60 -6.05 1.99
CA PHE A 112 -5.13 -6.87 0.88
C PHE A 112 -6.11 -7.97 1.32
N ALA A 113 -6.51 -8.00 2.59
CA ALA A 113 -7.35 -9.07 3.15
C ALA A 113 -8.82 -9.04 2.69
N VAL A 114 -9.33 -7.89 2.29
CA VAL A 114 -10.72 -7.72 1.85
C VAL A 114 -10.73 -7.35 0.37
N PRO A 115 -11.62 -7.97 -0.44
CA PRO A 115 -11.81 -7.55 -1.82
C PRO A 115 -12.16 -6.07 -1.87
N GLN A 116 -11.29 -5.28 -2.47
CA GLN A 116 -11.44 -3.82 -2.50
C GLN A 116 -12.29 -3.38 -3.70
N GLN A 117 -13.54 -3.88 -3.78
CA GLN A 117 -14.49 -3.39 -4.79
C GLN A 117 -14.62 -1.87 -4.74
N HIS A 118 -14.53 -1.28 -3.54
CA HIS A 118 -14.57 0.17 -3.35
C HIS A 118 -13.22 0.88 -3.53
N ALA A 119 -12.08 0.18 -3.52
CA ALA A 119 -10.80 0.82 -3.76
C ALA A 119 -10.61 1.23 -5.23
N TYR A 120 -11.24 0.49 -6.15
CA TYR A 120 -11.32 0.89 -7.56
C TYR A 120 -12.36 1.99 -7.77
N ASP A 121 -13.48 1.96 -7.06
CA ASP A 121 -14.57 2.95 -7.17
C ASP A 121 -14.21 4.28 -6.48
N ALA A 122 -13.46 4.27 -5.39
CA ALA A 122 -12.97 5.48 -4.73
C ALA A 122 -11.99 6.28 -5.60
N GLN A 123 -11.42 5.67 -6.64
CA GLN A 123 -10.58 6.33 -7.63
C GLN A 123 -11.40 7.11 -8.68
N ALA A 124 -12.67 6.82 -8.82
CA ALA A 124 -13.54 7.40 -9.85
C ALA A 124 -14.24 8.71 -9.43
N GLY A 125 -14.04 9.19 -8.21
CA GLY A 125 -14.90 10.23 -7.63
C GLY A 125 -14.27 11.46 -6.98
N GLY A 126 -12.95 11.70 -7.12
CA GLY A 126 -12.30 12.86 -6.50
C GLY A 126 -11.63 13.80 -7.51
N ASP A 127 -11.89 15.11 -7.39
CA ASP A 127 -11.28 16.18 -8.20
C ASP A 127 -9.76 16.38 -7.93
N GLY A 128 -9.07 15.40 -7.35
CA GLY A 128 -7.65 15.46 -6.99
C GLY A 128 -6.82 14.30 -7.52
N PRO A 129 -5.48 14.40 -7.44
CA PRO A 129 -4.59 13.32 -7.85
C PRO A 129 -4.90 12.05 -7.05
N ASP A 130 -4.96 10.92 -7.73
CA ASP A 130 -5.15 9.61 -7.12
C ASP A 130 -3.92 9.25 -6.26
N ARG A 131 -4.08 9.35 -4.93
CA ARG A 131 -3.03 9.08 -3.95
C ARG A 131 -2.92 7.62 -3.52
N THR A 132 -3.74 6.74 -4.08
CA THR A 132 -3.63 5.30 -3.79
C THR A 132 -2.28 4.76 -4.30
N PRO A 133 -1.80 3.62 -3.79
CA PRO A 133 -0.60 2.98 -4.31
C PRO A 133 -0.62 2.79 -5.83
N LEU A 134 -1.76 2.36 -6.38
CA LEU A 134 -1.93 2.20 -7.82
C LEU A 134 -1.94 3.53 -8.56
N GLY A 135 -2.57 4.57 -7.99
CA GLY A 135 -2.58 5.92 -8.54
C GLY A 135 -1.19 6.53 -8.62
N GLN A 136 -0.37 6.34 -7.59
CA GLN A 136 1.03 6.78 -7.59
C GLN A 136 1.87 6.05 -8.64
N LEU A 137 1.67 4.74 -8.82
CA LEU A 137 2.32 3.99 -9.89
C LEU A 137 1.91 4.52 -11.27
N ARG A 138 0.62 4.79 -11.48
CA ARG A 138 0.11 5.41 -12.73
C ARG A 138 0.77 6.75 -12.99
N ALA A 139 0.83 7.63 -11.99
CA ALA A 139 1.47 8.94 -12.10
C ALA A 139 2.96 8.84 -12.46
N ALA A 140 3.69 7.89 -11.88
CA ALA A 140 5.09 7.66 -12.22
C ALA A 140 5.28 7.15 -13.66
N LEU A 141 4.39 6.28 -14.13
CA LEU A 141 4.40 5.80 -15.51
C LEU A 141 4.06 6.93 -16.51
N ASP A 142 3.13 7.82 -16.16
CA ASP A 142 2.81 9.01 -16.96
C ASP A 142 3.99 9.97 -17.01
N GLU A 143 4.75 10.11 -15.91
CA GLU A 143 5.99 10.88 -15.90
C GLU A 143 7.06 10.27 -16.80
N LEU A 144 7.20 8.94 -16.89
CA LEU A 144 8.12 8.28 -17.84
C LEU A 144 7.76 8.59 -19.29
N VAL A 145 6.47 8.69 -19.60
CA VAL A 145 6.02 9.12 -20.94
C VAL A 145 6.41 10.58 -21.18
N ALA A 146 6.15 11.46 -20.24
CA ALA A 146 6.54 12.87 -20.34
C ALA A 146 8.06 13.07 -20.48
N ALA A 147 8.85 12.19 -19.86
CA ALA A 147 10.31 12.16 -19.95
C ALA A 147 10.85 11.52 -21.25
N GLY A 148 9.98 11.02 -22.13
CA GLY A 148 10.37 10.36 -23.39
C GLY A 148 11.01 8.98 -23.20
N ILE A 149 10.85 8.34 -22.03
CA ILE A 149 11.40 7.02 -21.72
C ILE A 149 10.44 5.93 -22.16
N LEU A 150 9.14 6.12 -21.91
CA LEU A 150 8.08 5.17 -22.23
C LEU A 150 7.23 5.66 -23.40
N ASP A 151 7.03 4.81 -24.40
CA ASP A 151 6.13 5.12 -25.50
C ASP A 151 4.68 5.19 -25.01
N GLN A 152 3.94 6.23 -25.41
CA GLN A 152 2.55 6.44 -25.04
C GLN A 152 1.64 5.24 -25.38
N ARG A 153 1.94 4.51 -26.48
CA ARG A 153 1.16 3.34 -26.90
C ARG A 153 1.35 2.16 -25.94
N ARG A 154 2.51 2.05 -25.31
CA ARG A 154 2.84 0.98 -24.37
C ARG A 154 2.38 1.29 -22.94
N ARG A 155 2.03 2.56 -22.66
CA ARG A 155 1.62 3.04 -21.33
C ARG A 155 0.34 2.37 -20.82
N VAL A 156 -0.61 2.07 -21.72
CA VAL A 156 -1.97 1.64 -21.35
C VAL A 156 -1.94 0.29 -20.63
N GLY A 157 -2.43 0.27 -19.38
CA GLY A 157 -2.55 -0.94 -18.57
C GLY A 157 -1.24 -1.48 -18.00
N LEU A 158 -0.11 -0.80 -18.22
CA LEU A 158 1.22 -1.25 -17.79
C LEU A 158 1.38 -1.30 -16.26
N GLU A 159 0.58 -0.53 -15.52
CA GLU A 159 0.54 -0.57 -14.06
C GLU A 159 0.23 -1.96 -13.50
N TYR A 160 -0.61 -2.74 -14.16
CA TYR A 160 -1.04 -4.05 -13.66
C TYR A 160 0.07 -5.11 -13.70
N PRO A 161 0.80 -5.35 -14.81
CA PRO A 161 1.92 -6.29 -14.81
C PRO A 161 3.06 -5.84 -13.89
N ILE A 162 3.34 -4.54 -13.79
CA ILE A 162 4.36 -4.02 -12.88
C ILE A 162 3.94 -4.27 -11.43
N TRP A 163 2.71 -3.90 -11.06
CA TRP A 163 2.20 -4.15 -9.72
C TRP A 163 2.18 -5.64 -9.39
N SER A 164 1.68 -6.48 -10.28
CA SER A 164 1.67 -7.94 -10.09
C SER A 164 3.05 -8.51 -9.84
N THR A 165 4.07 -7.99 -10.52
CA THR A 165 5.47 -8.42 -10.37
C THR A 165 6.01 -8.05 -8.99
N VAL A 166 5.85 -6.80 -8.56
CA VAL A 166 6.33 -6.33 -7.25
C VAL A 166 5.53 -6.98 -6.10
N HIS A 167 4.20 -7.06 -6.24
CA HIS A 167 3.33 -7.69 -5.24
C HIS A 167 3.64 -9.19 -5.11
N GLY A 168 3.85 -9.87 -6.23
CA GLY A 168 4.27 -11.28 -6.23
C GLY A 168 5.57 -11.50 -5.47
N LEU A 169 6.58 -10.65 -5.68
CA LEU A 169 7.84 -10.72 -4.91
C LEU A 169 7.60 -10.47 -3.42
N ALA A 170 6.81 -9.45 -3.06
CA ALA A 170 6.46 -9.16 -1.67
C ALA A 170 5.83 -10.37 -0.96
N VAL A 171 4.86 -11.03 -1.61
CA VAL A 171 4.19 -12.22 -1.06
C VAL A 171 5.16 -13.40 -0.98
N LEU A 172 5.94 -13.66 -2.02
CA LEU A 172 6.90 -14.78 -2.04
C LEU A 172 7.95 -14.67 -0.93
N THR A 173 8.43 -13.45 -0.64
CA THR A 173 9.47 -13.20 0.35
C THR A 173 8.93 -12.91 1.76
N GLY A 174 7.68 -12.49 1.88
CA GLY A 174 7.02 -12.24 3.17
C GLY A 174 6.49 -13.52 3.83
N GLU A 175 5.47 -14.11 3.25
CA GLU A 175 4.77 -15.30 3.79
C GLU A 175 4.95 -16.55 2.92
N GLY A 176 5.51 -16.38 1.72
CA GLY A 176 5.66 -17.42 0.71
C GLY A 176 6.88 -18.32 0.91
N PRO A 177 7.21 -19.11 -0.11
CA PRO A 177 8.31 -20.08 -0.06
C PRO A 177 9.70 -19.44 0.07
N LEU A 178 9.83 -18.16 -0.23
CA LEU A 178 11.10 -17.43 -0.13
C LEU A 178 11.26 -16.64 1.19
N ARG A 179 10.34 -16.80 2.17
CA ARG A 179 10.39 -16.07 3.44
C ARG A 179 11.66 -16.31 4.28
N ALA A 180 12.34 -17.42 4.04
CA ALA A 180 13.56 -17.80 4.78
C ALA A 180 14.86 -17.45 4.03
N VAL A 181 14.79 -16.79 2.87
CA VAL A 181 16.02 -16.40 2.16
C VAL A 181 16.78 -15.34 2.96
N PRO A 182 18.13 -15.40 3.00
CA PRO A 182 18.94 -14.38 3.65
C PRO A 182 18.68 -12.99 3.06
N GLU A 183 18.83 -11.96 3.88
CA GLU A 183 18.59 -10.56 3.45
C GLU A 183 19.38 -10.16 2.20
N ALA A 184 20.62 -10.61 2.07
CA ALA A 184 21.43 -10.35 0.89
C ALA A 184 20.83 -10.97 -0.39
N ALA A 185 20.28 -12.19 -0.29
CA ALA A 185 19.62 -12.86 -1.41
C ALA A 185 18.29 -12.17 -1.74
N ARG A 186 17.53 -11.72 -0.73
CA ARG A 186 16.31 -10.94 -0.91
C ARG A 186 16.59 -9.65 -1.68
N ARG A 187 17.61 -8.89 -1.28
CA ARG A 187 18.03 -7.67 -2.00
C ARG A 187 18.40 -7.95 -3.46
N GLN A 188 19.08 -9.05 -3.76
CA GLN A 188 19.37 -9.44 -5.14
C GLN A 188 18.12 -9.77 -5.94
N LEU A 189 17.10 -10.39 -5.32
CA LEU A 189 15.81 -10.64 -5.97
C LEU A 189 15.08 -9.33 -6.29
N GLU A 190 15.10 -8.37 -5.37
CA GLU A 190 14.53 -7.04 -5.57
C GLU A 190 15.22 -6.30 -6.72
N GLU A 191 16.57 -6.27 -6.74
CA GLU A 191 17.36 -5.66 -7.81
C GLU A 191 17.06 -6.28 -9.18
N ARG A 192 16.99 -7.61 -9.26
CA ARG A 192 16.64 -8.32 -10.50
C ARG A 192 15.22 -8.03 -10.95
N THR A 193 14.28 -7.91 -10.02
CA THR A 193 12.90 -7.55 -10.30
C THR A 193 12.80 -6.14 -10.86
N PHE A 194 13.51 -5.18 -10.26
CA PHE A 194 13.53 -3.81 -10.76
C PHE A 194 14.24 -3.70 -12.12
N ALA A 195 15.32 -4.46 -12.35
CA ALA A 195 15.97 -4.53 -13.66
C ALA A 195 15.01 -5.09 -14.73
N PHE A 196 14.31 -6.19 -14.44
CA PHE A 196 13.30 -6.76 -15.32
C PHE A 196 12.18 -5.75 -15.67
N ILE A 197 11.68 -5.02 -14.68
CA ILE A 197 10.69 -3.96 -14.91
C ILE A 197 11.29 -2.87 -15.81
N SER A 198 12.50 -2.38 -15.50
CA SER A 198 13.17 -1.33 -16.28
C SER A 198 13.40 -1.75 -17.75
N ASP A 199 13.82 -2.98 -17.97
CA ASP A 199 14.04 -3.52 -19.33
C ASP A 199 12.70 -3.62 -20.09
N SER A 200 11.60 -3.88 -19.38
CA SER A 200 10.26 -3.93 -20.00
C SER A 200 9.73 -2.55 -20.41
N LEU A 201 10.33 -1.46 -19.95
CA LEU A 201 9.92 -0.08 -20.27
C LEU A 201 10.65 0.49 -21.51
N ALA A 202 11.76 -0.10 -21.93
CA ALA A 202 12.59 0.33 -23.05
C ALA A 202 11.96 0.11 -24.43
#